data_351fc52f1bfed727929b591b9406fc10
#
_entry.id   351fc52f1bfed727929b591b9406fc10
#
_cell.length_a   1.000
_cell.length_b   1.000
_cell.length_c   1.000
_cell.angle_alpha   90.00
_cell.angle_beta   90.00
_cell.angle_gamma   90.00
#
_symmetry.space_group_name_H-M   'P 1'
#
loop_
_entity.id
_entity.type
_entity.pdbx_description
1 polymer ?
#
loop_
_entity_poly.entity_id
_entity_poly.type
_entity_poly.pdbx_seq_one_letter_code
_entity_poly.pdbx_strand_id
1 'polypeptide(L)'
;MTAHHSISTNQYLSCRSEAELCSNTLKRIEEYGFDFFFFRMIPRLGNITTNSKVITNYPNDYVERYEKGLLSQKNPLVTHCQVSILPIIWGPDVFSEAPDQWRATQNCGLPYGWSQWVHDPNGAVSMLSLARKNTPVTEDEFSDKAANVLWLCNQLHSAMLERCHLHHRLEIHIIRLSSRELEVLKWTAEGKIASDIGMILGLSTRTVNFHI
;
A
#
# COMPACT_ATOMS: atom_id res chain seq x y z
N MET A 1 -12.27 23.94 -14.87
CA MET A 1 -11.13 23.93 -13.94
C MET A 1 -11.69 24.13 -12.54
N THR A 2 -12.06 23.05 -11.88
CA THR A 2 -12.52 23.09 -10.48
C THR A 2 -11.28 22.96 -9.61
N ALA A 3 -10.95 24.03 -8.89
CA ALA A 3 -9.90 24.02 -7.88
C ALA A 3 -10.34 23.05 -6.77
N HIS A 4 -9.75 21.87 -6.74
CA HIS A 4 -9.84 21.01 -5.56
C HIS A 4 -9.15 21.74 -4.41
N HIS A 5 -9.94 22.32 -3.51
CA HIS A 5 -9.47 22.73 -2.21
C HIS A 5 -9.09 21.44 -1.47
N SER A 6 -7.85 20.97 -1.66
CA SER A 6 -7.31 19.95 -0.79
C SER A 6 -7.15 20.59 0.59
N ILE A 7 -7.95 20.14 1.55
CA ILE A 7 -7.68 20.38 2.97
C ILE A 7 -6.40 19.58 3.27
N SER A 8 -5.26 20.11 2.86
CA SER A 8 -3.98 19.46 3.06
C SER A 8 -3.44 19.81 4.44
N THR A 9 -3.91 19.10 5.44
CA THR A 9 -3.25 19.03 6.75
C THR A 9 -2.26 17.86 6.82
N ASN A 10 -1.78 17.38 5.68
CA ASN A 10 -0.78 16.31 5.67
C ASN A 10 0.62 16.89 5.90
N GLN A 11 1.03 16.91 7.17
CA GLN A 11 2.36 17.37 7.60
C GLN A 11 3.51 16.57 6.96
N TYR A 12 3.27 15.35 6.50
CA TYR A 12 4.28 14.49 5.88
C TYR A 12 4.63 14.90 4.44
N LEU A 13 3.76 15.67 3.77
CA LEU A 13 4.06 16.23 2.45
C LEU A 13 5.17 17.29 2.51
N SER A 14 5.30 17.99 3.63
CA SER A 14 6.35 19.00 3.84
C SER A 14 7.72 18.44 4.21
N CYS A 15 7.81 17.15 4.57
CA CYS A 15 9.08 16.52 4.90
C CYS A 15 10.04 16.56 3.71
N ARG A 16 11.28 16.98 3.92
CA ARG A 16 12.28 17.17 2.85
C ARG A 16 13.06 15.89 2.51
N SER A 17 13.08 14.93 3.45
CA SER A 17 13.83 13.68 3.30
C SER A 17 13.05 12.48 3.85
N GLU A 18 13.47 11.26 3.46
CA GLU A 18 12.93 10.02 4.04
C GLU A 18 13.28 9.89 5.52
N ALA A 19 14.45 10.40 5.95
CA ALA A 19 14.85 10.41 7.34
C ALA A 19 13.94 11.31 8.20
N GLU A 20 13.54 12.47 7.69
CA GLU A 20 12.56 13.34 8.35
C GLU A 20 11.17 12.71 8.42
N LEU A 21 10.75 12.05 7.33
CA LEU A 21 9.50 11.31 7.27
C LEU A 21 9.49 10.18 8.31
N CYS A 22 10.59 9.41 8.38
CA CYS A 22 10.77 8.34 9.36
C CYS A 22 10.70 8.88 10.81
N SER A 23 11.45 9.96 11.10
CA SER A 23 11.47 10.57 12.44
C SER A 23 10.09 11.08 12.88
N ASN A 24 9.36 11.75 11.97
CA ASN A 24 8.01 12.26 12.27
C ASN A 24 7.01 11.12 12.46
N THR A 25 7.16 10.04 11.68
CA THR A 25 6.34 8.84 11.84
C THR A 25 6.59 8.17 13.18
N LEU A 26 7.86 8.03 13.58
CA LEU A 26 8.23 7.43 14.87
C LEU A 26 7.61 8.19 16.03
N LYS A 27 7.74 9.51 16.08
CA LYS A 27 7.10 10.34 17.11
C LYS A 27 5.59 10.11 17.18
N ARG A 28 4.93 10.00 16.04
CA ARG A 28 3.48 9.81 15.99
C ARG A 28 3.05 8.45 16.49
N ILE A 29 3.77 7.37 16.16
CA ILE A 29 3.43 6.04 16.62
C ILE A 29 3.72 5.84 18.11
N GLU A 30 4.74 6.53 18.64
CA GLU A 30 5.02 6.58 20.10
C GLU A 30 3.84 7.18 20.87
N GLU A 31 3.19 8.24 20.34
CA GLU A 31 1.95 8.79 20.91
C GLU A 31 0.80 7.77 20.92
N TYR A 32 0.82 6.82 19.98
CA TYR A 32 -0.16 5.73 19.90
C TYR A 32 0.23 4.51 20.75
N GLY A 33 1.40 4.54 21.41
CA GLY A 33 1.88 3.45 22.26
C GLY A 33 2.55 2.30 21.51
N PHE A 34 3.14 2.60 20.35
CA PHE A 34 3.94 1.63 19.59
C PHE A 34 5.41 2.04 19.55
N ASP A 35 6.31 1.02 19.59
CA ASP A 35 7.75 1.22 19.60
C ASP A 35 8.34 1.24 18.18
N PHE A 36 7.69 0.52 17.27
CA PHE A 36 8.21 0.25 15.94
C PHE A 36 7.15 0.43 14.86
N PHE A 37 7.60 0.81 13.68
CA PHE A 37 6.78 0.81 12.47
C PHE A 37 7.53 0.27 11.27
N PHE A 38 6.80 -0.33 10.36
CA PHE A 38 7.25 -0.72 9.04
C PHE A 38 6.22 -0.20 8.03
N PHE A 39 6.60 0.78 7.23
CA PHE A 39 5.77 1.27 6.15
C PHE A 39 6.39 0.87 4.82
N ARG A 40 5.60 0.18 4.01
CA ARG A 40 5.97 -0.22 2.66
C ARG A 40 4.95 0.29 1.66
N MET A 41 5.43 0.86 0.58
CA MET A 41 4.60 1.21 -0.57
C MET A 41 5.08 0.46 -1.82
N ILE A 42 4.13 -0.07 -2.58
CA ILE A 42 4.31 -0.61 -3.92
C ILE A 42 3.69 0.40 -4.87
N PRO A 43 4.47 1.29 -5.47
CA PRO A 43 3.94 2.26 -6.40
C PRO A 43 3.54 1.56 -7.68
N ARG A 44 2.43 2.02 -8.26
CA ARG A 44 1.98 1.62 -9.59
C ARG A 44 1.88 2.85 -10.47
N LEU A 45 2.64 2.88 -11.52
CA LEU A 45 2.68 3.98 -12.48
C LEU A 45 2.14 3.47 -13.81
N GLY A 46 0.83 3.61 -14.00
CA GLY A 46 0.14 2.98 -15.12
C GLY A 46 0.25 1.46 -15.05
N ASN A 47 0.80 0.83 -16.09
CA ASN A 47 1.00 -0.63 -16.15
C ASN A 47 2.35 -1.11 -15.58
N ILE A 48 3.18 -0.20 -15.05
CA ILE A 48 4.50 -0.53 -14.54
C ILE A 48 4.44 -0.62 -13.01
N THR A 49 4.77 -1.80 -12.47
CA THR A 49 5.05 -1.97 -11.06
C THR A 49 6.51 -1.63 -10.82
N THR A 50 6.78 -0.61 -10.03
CA THR A 50 8.14 -0.22 -9.66
C THR A 50 8.58 -0.91 -8.37
N ASN A 51 9.87 -0.82 -8.05
CA ASN A 51 10.39 -1.37 -6.79
C ASN A 51 9.67 -0.76 -5.59
N SER A 52 9.36 -1.61 -4.61
CA SER A 52 8.74 -1.14 -3.36
C SER A 52 9.65 -0.16 -2.63
N LYS A 53 9.03 0.82 -1.99
CA LYS A 53 9.68 1.78 -1.10
C LYS A 53 9.36 1.42 0.34
N VAL A 54 10.36 1.45 1.20
CA VAL A 54 10.22 1.11 2.62
C VAL A 54 10.80 2.23 3.46
N ILE A 55 10.06 2.65 4.49
CA ILE A 55 10.56 3.44 5.61
C ILE A 55 10.20 2.71 6.91
N THR A 56 11.16 2.57 7.81
CA THR A 56 10.98 1.73 8.99
C THR A 56 12.02 2.05 10.05
N ASN A 57 11.69 1.75 11.31
CA ASN A 57 12.65 1.60 12.40
C ASN A 57 12.70 0.16 12.93
N TYR A 58 12.19 -0.82 12.17
CA TYR A 58 12.36 -2.23 12.50
C TYR A 58 13.85 -2.61 12.52
N PRO A 59 14.26 -3.60 13.32
CA PRO A 59 15.63 -4.11 13.32
C PRO A 59 16.10 -4.51 11.92
N ASN A 60 17.36 -4.20 11.59
CA ASN A 60 17.94 -4.45 10.27
C ASN A 60 17.83 -5.92 9.85
N ASP A 61 18.03 -6.86 10.79
CA ASP A 61 17.93 -8.30 10.51
C ASP A 61 16.53 -8.67 10.01
N TYR A 62 15.47 -8.02 10.50
CA TYR A 62 14.11 -8.23 10.02
C TYR A 62 13.95 -7.69 8.60
N VAL A 63 14.42 -6.46 8.37
CA VAL A 63 14.31 -5.79 7.06
C VAL A 63 15.04 -6.59 5.98
N GLU A 64 16.28 -7.02 6.25
CA GLU A 64 17.04 -7.84 5.30
C GLU A 64 16.36 -9.16 4.95
N ARG A 65 15.80 -9.86 5.94
CA ARG A 65 15.06 -11.11 5.71
C ARG A 65 13.79 -10.87 4.90
N TYR A 66 13.12 -9.76 5.15
CA TYR A 66 11.94 -9.35 4.40
C TYR A 66 12.28 -9.05 2.93
N GLU A 67 13.34 -8.27 2.67
CA GLU A 67 13.81 -7.92 1.34
C GLU A 67 14.28 -9.13 0.53
N LYS A 68 14.91 -10.09 1.19
CA LYS A 68 15.30 -11.38 0.58
C LYS A 68 14.09 -12.30 0.29
N GLY A 69 12.87 -11.85 0.56
CA GLY A 69 11.65 -12.64 0.35
C GLY A 69 11.42 -13.74 1.39
N LEU A 70 12.29 -13.90 2.36
CA LEU A 70 12.20 -14.97 3.37
C LEU A 70 11.00 -14.80 4.31
N LEU A 71 10.50 -13.58 4.46
CA LEU A 71 9.35 -13.25 5.31
C LEU A 71 8.08 -12.84 4.53
N SER A 72 8.15 -12.80 3.20
CA SER A 72 7.02 -12.38 2.37
C SER A 72 6.15 -13.55 1.90
N GLN A 73 6.76 -14.73 1.71
CA GLN A 73 6.04 -15.93 1.30
C GLN A 73 5.18 -16.45 2.46
N LYS A 74 3.88 -16.62 2.22
CA LYS A 74 2.90 -17.10 3.21
C LYS A 74 2.81 -16.22 4.49
N ASN A 75 3.17 -14.93 4.40
CA ASN A 75 2.99 -14.04 5.55
C ASN A 75 1.50 -13.78 5.75
N PRO A 76 0.91 -14.15 6.91
CA PRO A 76 -0.52 -14.02 7.14
C PRO A 76 -0.98 -12.56 7.05
N LEU A 77 -0.14 -11.59 7.40
CA LEU A 77 -0.45 -10.17 7.24
C LEU A 77 -0.58 -9.79 5.76
N VAL A 78 0.35 -10.25 4.92
CA VAL A 78 0.30 -9.99 3.48
C VAL A 78 -0.92 -10.68 2.85
N THR A 79 -1.19 -11.93 3.22
CA THR A 79 -2.34 -12.69 2.71
C THR A 79 -3.66 -12.02 3.10
N HIS A 80 -3.80 -11.59 4.36
CA HIS A 80 -4.98 -10.87 4.81
C HIS A 80 -5.24 -9.63 3.96
N CYS A 81 -4.20 -8.86 3.71
CA CYS A 81 -4.33 -7.58 3.02
C CYS A 81 -4.55 -7.70 1.50
N GLN A 82 -4.33 -8.87 0.92
CA GLN A 82 -4.70 -9.14 -0.48
C GLN A 82 -6.22 -9.34 -0.66
N VAL A 83 -6.91 -9.72 0.41
CA VAL A 83 -8.34 -10.08 0.38
C VAL A 83 -9.21 -9.17 1.25
N SER A 84 -8.62 -8.31 2.06
CA SER A 84 -9.33 -7.42 2.99
C SER A 84 -8.70 -6.04 3.05
N ILE A 85 -9.55 -5.02 3.13
CA ILE A 85 -9.16 -3.63 3.42
C ILE A 85 -9.17 -3.33 4.93
N LEU A 86 -9.70 -4.27 5.73
CA LEU A 86 -9.76 -4.10 7.17
C LEU A 86 -8.38 -4.32 7.78
N PRO A 87 -8.06 -3.59 8.85
CA PRO A 87 -6.83 -3.82 9.60
C PRO A 87 -6.82 -5.18 10.27
N ILE A 88 -5.63 -5.66 10.63
CA ILE A 88 -5.43 -6.87 11.40
C ILE A 88 -4.59 -6.58 12.64
N ILE A 89 -5.14 -6.92 13.82
CA ILE A 89 -4.36 -7.01 15.04
C ILE A 89 -3.66 -8.36 15.02
N TRP A 90 -2.36 -8.39 15.30
CA TRP A 90 -1.59 -9.61 15.22
C TRP A 90 -0.76 -9.89 16.49
N GLY A 91 -0.65 -11.15 16.75
CA GLY A 91 0.08 -11.78 17.84
C GLY A 91 0.30 -13.25 17.49
N PRO A 92 0.56 -14.14 18.47
CA PRO A 92 0.84 -15.54 18.23
C PRO A 92 -0.24 -16.26 17.41
N ASP A 93 -1.50 -15.94 17.60
CA ASP A 93 -2.63 -16.64 16.98
C ASP A 93 -2.68 -16.44 15.45
N VAL A 94 -2.37 -15.22 15.00
CA VAL A 94 -2.35 -14.88 13.56
C VAL A 94 -1.26 -15.65 12.81
N PHE A 95 -0.18 -16.00 13.49
CA PHE A 95 0.96 -16.73 12.92
C PHE A 95 0.94 -18.24 13.22
N SER A 96 -0.18 -18.79 13.67
CA SER A 96 -0.30 -20.23 13.99
C SER A 96 0.14 -21.15 12.84
N GLU A 97 -0.18 -20.78 11.59
CA GLU A 97 0.23 -21.52 10.38
C GLU A 97 1.57 -21.04 9.78
N ALA A 98 2.22 -20.08 10.43
CA ALA A 98 3.48 -19.49 9.96
C ALA A 98 4.52 -19.37 11.10
N PRO A 99 4.87 -20.49 11.77
CA PRO A 99 5.70 -20.47 12.99
C PRO A 99 7.12 -19.92 12.77
N ASP A 100 7.68 -20.06 11.58
CA ASP A 100 9.00 -19.49 11.27
C ASP A 100 8.98 -17.97 11.19
N GLN A 101 7.88 -17.42 10.68
CA GLN A 101 7.69 -15.97 10.63
C GLN A 101 7.41 -15.41 12.03
N TRP A 102 6.61 -16.14 12.82
CA TRP A 102 6.41 -15.79 14.22
C TRP A 102 7.73 -15.74 14.99
N ARG A 103 8.56 -16.76 14.86
CA ARG A 103 9.91 -16.78 15.47
C ARG A 103 10.76 -15.59 15.02
N ALA A 104 10.68 -15.21 13.75
CA ALA A 104 11.40 -14.06 13.24
C ALA A 104 10.94 -12.75 13.87
N THR A 105 9.62 -12.54 14.04
CA THR A 105 9.08 -11.36 14.72
C THR A 105 9.47 -11.33 16.19
N GLN A 106 9.38 -12.46 16.89
CA GLN A 106 9.77 -12.57 18.31
C GLN A 106 11.27 -12.27 18.51
N ASN A 107 12.15 -12.86 17.70
CA ASN A 107 13.60 -12.65 17.79
C ASN A 107 14.01 -11.19 17.55
N CYS A 108 13.20 -10.46 16.79
CA CYS A 108 13.37 -9.02 16.55
C CYS A 108 12.68 -8.14 17.60
N GLY A 109 12.04 -8.72 18.60
CA GLY A 109 11.33 -7.98 19.64
C GLY A 109 10.03 -7.33 19.18
N LEU A 110 9.33 -7.95 18.23
CA LEU A 110 8.10 -7.48 17.59
C LEU A 110 6.91 -8.44 17.84
N PRO A 111 6.58 -8.81 19.10
CA PRO A 111 5.59 -9.86 19.36
C PRO A 111 4.13 -9.44 19.15
N TYR A 112 3.82 -8.16 19.20
CA TYR A 112 2.44 -7.67 19.12
C TYR A 112 2.36 -6.47 18.18
N GLY A 113 1.30 -6.41 17.42
CA GLY A 113 1.14 -5.29 16.52
C GLY A 113 -0.19 -5.21 15.81
N TRP A 114 -0.22 -4.30 14.88
CA TRP A 114 -1.36 -3.94 14.08
C TRP A 114 -0.89 -3.58 12.67
N SER A 115 -1.52 -4.15 11.66
CA SER A 115 -1.23 -3.81 10.26
C SER A 115 -2.46 -3.21 9.60
N GLN A 116 -2.23 -2.12 8.87
CA GLN A 116 -3.23 -1.37 8.13
C GLN A 116 -2.78 -1.22 6.67
N TRP A 117 -3.73 -1.34 5.74
CA TRP A 117 -3.47 -1.20 4.32
C TRP A 117 -4.25 -0.05 3.70
N VAL A 118 -3.68 0.49 2.63
CA VAL A 118 -4.30 1.49 1.76
C VAL A 118 -4.11 1.06 0.32
N HIS A 119 -5.20 1.08 -0.45
CA HIS A 119 -5.22 0.88 -1.89
C HIS A 119 -5.69 2.15 -2.55
N ASP A 120 -4.92 2.71 -3.46
CA ASP A 120 -5.34 3.91 -4.18
C ASP A 120 -6.05 3.56 -5.50
N PRO A 121 -6.81 4.52 -6.08
CA PRO A 121 -7.51 4.29 -7.33
C PRO A 121 -6.60 3.98 -8.53
N ASN A 122 -5.32 4.32 -8.46
CA ASN A 122 -4.34 4.07 -9.52
C ASN A 122 -3.65 2.71 -9.34
N GLY A 123 -3.99 1.99 -8.27
CA GLY A 123 -3.50 0.65 -7.97
C GLY A 123 -2.18 0.62 -7.18
N ALA A 124 -1.69 1.75 -6.67
CA ALA A 124 -0.62 1.74 -5.69
C ALA A 124 -1.15 1.19 -4.35
N VAL A 125 -0.30 0.46 -3.65
CA VAL A 125 -0.67 -0.20 -2.40
C VAL A 125 0.36 0.14 -1.33
N SER A 126 -0.13 0.49 -0.14
CA SER A 126 0.74 0.70 1.02
C SER A 126 0.29 -0.11 2.22
N MET A 127 1.26 -0.54 3.01
CA MET A 127 1.07 -1.20 4.29
C MET A 127 1.79 -0.42 5.38
N LEU A 128 1.09 -0.14 6.46
CA LEU A 128 1.67 0.31 7.72
C LEU A 128 1.49 -0.79 8.75
N SER A 129 2.59 -1.34 9.25
CA SER A 129 2.62 -2.24 10.41
C SER A 129 3.22 -1.51 11.59
N LEU A 130 2.50 -1.49 12.70
CA LEU A 130 2.95 -0.97 13.99
C LEU A 130 3.25 -2.15 14.91
N ALA A 131 4.31 -2.08 15.67
CA ALA A 131 4.69 -3.13 16.60
C ALA A 131 5.15 -2.58 17.96
N ARG A 132 4.98 -3.39 19.00
CA ARG A 132 5.48 -3.11 20.34
C ARG A 132 5.89 -4.39 21.08
N LYS A 133 6.72 -4.20 22.13
CA LYS A 133 7.39 -5.31 22.82
C LYS A 133 6.53 -6.00 23.89
N ASN A 134 5.74 -5.25 24.62
CA ASN A 134 5.37 -5.69 25.98
C ASN A 134 3.91 -6.12 26.15
N THR A 135 2.99 -5.57 25.36
CA THR A 135 1.55 -5.81 25.59
C THR A 135 0.82 -6.07 24.27
N PRO A 136 -0.12 -7.03 24.23
CA PRO A 136 -1.01 -7.19 23.10
C PRO A 136 -1.82 -5.92 22.82
N VAL A 137 -2.24 -5.73 21.57
CA VAL A 137 -3.23 -4.72 21.21
C VAL A 137 -4.59 -5.27 21.57
N THR A 138 -5.35 -4.55 22.39
CA THR A 138 -6.71 -4.95 22.78
C THR A 138 -7.74 -4.41 21.79
N GLU A 139 -8.95 -5.01 21.78
CA GLU A 139 -10.05 -4.54 20.92
C GLU A 139 -10.49 -3.12 21.27
N ASP A 140 -10.49 -2.76 22.55
CA ASP A 140 -10.83 -1.41 23.01
C ASP A 140 -9.79 -0.39 22.51
N GLU A 141 -8.50 -0.71 22.68
CA GLU A 141 -7.41 0.12 22.18
C GLU A 141 -7.46 0.27 20.65
N PHE A 142 -7.78 -0.82 19.96
CA PHE A 142 -7.97 -0.80 18.52
C PHE A 142 -9.09 0.16 18.12
N SER A 143 -10.25 0.04 18.75
CA SER A 143 -11.42 0.88 18.49
C SER A 143 -11.11 2.37 18.67
N ASP A 144 -10.40 2.70 19.75
CA ASP A 144 -10.03 4.08 20.07
C ASP A 144 -9.04 4.69 19.06
N LYS A 145 -8.13 3.88 18.52
CA LYS A 145 -7.01 4.36 17.68
C LYS A 145 -7.18 4.10 16.18
N ALA A 146 -8.17 3.29 15.78
CA ALA A 146 -8.33 2.84 14.39
C ALA A 146 -8.35 4.00 13.38
N ALA A 147 -9.14 5.03 13.65
CA ALA A 147 -9.23 6.19 12.76
C ALA A 147 -7.89 6.93 12.62
N ASN A 148 -7.15 7.06 13.71
CA ASN A 148 -5.85 7.74 13.72
C ASN A 148 -4.77 6.96 12.96
N VAL A 149 -4.73 5.63 13.13
CA VAL A 149 -3.76 4.76 12.43
C VAL A 149 -4.10 4.68 10.95
N LEU A 150 -5.39 4.56 10.59
CA LEU A 150 -5.83 4.61 9.20
C LEU A 150 -5.45 5.94 8.55
N TRP A 151 -5.68 7.06 9.26
CA TRP A 151 -5.32 8.38 8.76
C TRP A 151 -3.81 8.53 8.57
N LEU A 152 -3.01 8.06 9.52
CA LEU A 152 -1.55 8.04 9.41
C LEU A 152 -1.10 7.24 8.17
N CYS A 153 -1.66 6.05 7.95
CA CYS A 153 -1.33 5.22 6.79
C CYS A 153 -1.63 5.95 5.46
N ASN A 154 -2.78 6.63 5.37
CA ASN A 154 -3.15 7.44 4.20
C ASN A 154 -2.22 8.64 4.00
N GLN A 155 -1.83 9.32 5.07
CA GLN A 155 -0.89 10.45 5.00
C GLN A 155 0.48 10.01 4.49
N LEU A 156 1.01 8.88 5.00
CA LEU A 156 2.27 8.31 4.56
C LEU A 156 2.19 7.85 3.11
N HIS A 157 1.09 7.20 2.73
CA HIS A 157 0.83 6.80 1.35
C HIS A 157 0.91 7.99 0.39
N SER A 158 0.17 9.07 0.67
CA SER A 158 0.18 10.29 -0.14
C SER A 158 1.57 10.91 -0.22
N ALA A 159 2.28 11.01 0.90
CA ALA A 159 3.62 11.60 0.95
C ALA A 159 4.65 10.79 0.15
N MET A 160 4.59 9.45 0.21
CA MET A 160 5.48 8.59 -0.56
C MET A 160 5.13 8.56 -2.04
N LEU A 161 3.84 8.58 -2.38
CA LEU A 161 3.38 8.61 -3.76
C LEU A 161 3.83 9.90 -4.47
N GLU A 162 3.71 11.05 -3.80
CA GLU A 162 4.18 12.32 -4.35
C GLU A 162 5.69 12.30 -4.62
N ARG A 163 6.49 11.73 -3.72
CA ARG A 163 7.94 11.56 -3.92
C ARG A 163 8.25 10.66 -5.11
N CYS A 164 7.50 9.57 -5.27
CA CYS A 164 7.66 8.71 -6.45
C CYS A 164 7.31 9.46 -7.74
N HIS A 165 6.23 10.24 -7.76
CA HIS A 165 5.83 11.03 -8.91
C HIS A 165 6.84 12.13 -9.24
N LEU A 166 7.43 12.79 -8.25
CA LEU A 166 8.48 13.80 -8.46
C LEU A 166 9.73 13.20 -9.11
N HIS A 167 10.11 11.97 -8.74
CA HIS A 167 11.24 11.27 -9.37
C HIS A 167 10.93 10.82 -10.81
N HIS A 168 9.66 10.52 -11.13
CA HIS A 168 9.23 10.04 -12.45
C HIS A 168 8.64 11.13 -13.35
N ARG A 169 8.46 12.36 -12.88
CA ARG A 169 7.94 13.46 -13.72
C ARG A 169 8.76 13.74 -14.99
N LEU A 170 9.98 13.22 -15.06
CA LEU A 170 10.86 13.37 -16.22
C LEU A 170 10.66 12.28 -17.30
N GLU A 171 9.87 11.21 -17.06
CA GLU A 171 9.84 10.05 -17.98
C GLU A 171 8.44 9.55 -18.36
N ILE A 172 7.35 10.02 -17.77
CA ILE A 172 6.03 9.47 -18.08
C ILE A 172 5.30 10.36 -19.09
N HIS A 173 5.33 9.95 -20.34
CA HIS A 173 4.28 10.28 -21.30
C HIS A 173 3.01 9.55 -20.85
N ILE A 174 2.09 10.27 -20.17
CA ILE A 174 0.76 9.74 -19.88
C ILE A 174 0.07 9.54 -21.23
N ILE A 175 0.07 8.30 -21.70
CA ILE A 175 -0.74 7.90 -22.84
C ILE A 175 -2.19 8.02 -22.38
N ARG A 176 -2.87 9.08 -22.81
CA ARG A 176 -4.31 9.23 -22.56
C ARG A 176 -5.03 8.42 -23.62
N LEU A 177 -5.69 7.36 -23.20
CA LEU A 177 -6.62 6.65 -24.07
C LEU A 177 -7.76 7.57 -24.48
N SER A 178 -8.14 7.53 -25.73
CA SER A 178 -9.37 8.14 -26.19
C SER A 178 -10.58 7.44 -25.54
N SER A 179 -11.73 8.10 -25.52
CA SER A 179 -12.97 7.50 -24.97
C SER A 179 -13.27 6.17 -25.65
N ARG A 180 -12.96 6.04 -26.93
CA ARG A 180 -13.23 4.82 -27.71
C ARG A 180 -12.28 3.67 -27.39
N GLU A 181 -11.01 3.96 -27.21
CA GLU A 181 -10.02 2.98 -26.73
C GLU A 181 -10.38 2.48 -25.31
N LEU A 182 -10.83 3.39 -24.46
CA LEU A 182 -11.26 3.02 -23.12
C LEU A 182 -12.51 2.10 -23.13
N GLU A 183 -13.49 2.38 -23.99
CA GLU A 183 -14.67 1.52 -24.15
C GLU A 183 -14.30 0.12 -24.66
N VAL A 184 -13.46 0.04 -25.68
CA VAL A 184 -12.98 -1.24 -26.22
C VAL A 184 -12.24 -2.04 -25.14
N LEU A 185 -11.32 -1.40 -24.40
CA LEU A 185 -10.57 -2.06 -23.33
C LEU A 185 -11.47 -2.54 -22.20
N LYS A 186 -12.51 -1.80 -21.81
CA LYS A 186 -13.49 -2.25 -20.80
C LYS A 186 -14.17 -3.55 -21.20
N TRP A 187 -14.68 -3.61 -22.45
CA TRP A 187 -15.33 -4.81 -22.94
C TRP A 187 -14.36 -5.99 -23.11
N THR A 188 -13.10 -5.70 -23.48
CA THR A 188 -12.04 -6.72 -23.52
C THR A 188 -11.75 -7.27 -22.12
N ALA A 189 -11.71 -6.43 -21.10
CA ALA A 189 -11.54 -6.83 -19.70
C ALA A 189 -12.70 -7.69 -19.18
N GLU A 190 -13.92 -7.49 -19.72
CA GLU A 190 -15.11 -8.31 -19.46
C GLU A 190 -15.09 -9.64 -20.27
N GLY A 191 -14.02 -9.93 -20.99
CA GLY A 191 -13.85 -11.17 -21.74
C GLY A 191 -14.58 -11.21 -23.08
N LYS A 192 -15.05 -10.07 -23.62
CA LYS A 192 -15.70 -10.02 -24.94
C LYS A 192 -14.67 -10.13 -26.06
N ILE A 193 -14.99 -10.86 -27.10
CA ILE A 193 -14.16 -10.94 -28.31
C ILE A 193 -14.43 -9.75 -29.24
N ALA A 194 -13.50 -9.45 -30.14
CA ALA A 194 -13.56 -8.25 -30.99
C ALA A 194 -14.85 -8.16 -31.85
N SER A 195 -15.43 -9.30 -32.27
CA SER A 195 -16.71 -9.31 -32.99
C SER A 195 -17.87 -8.84 -32.10
N ASP A 196 -17.94 -9.30 -30.85
CA ASP A 196 -18.98 -8.94 -29.90
C ASP A 196 -18.87 -7.45 -29.53
N ILE A 197 -17.63 -6.99 -29.28
CA ILE A 197 -17.36 -5.57 -29.00
C ILE A 197 -17.79 -4.71 -30.21
N GLY A 198 -17.51 -5.18 -31.41
CA GLY A 198 -17.96 -4.51 -32.63
C GLY A 198 -19.49 -4.36 -32.69
N MET A 199 -20.24 -5.40 -32.37
CA MET A 199 -21.71 -5.36 -32.29
C MET A 199 -22.21 -4.41 -31.21
N ILE A 200 -21.61 -4.45 -30.01
CA ILE A 200 -22.00 -3.61 -28.86
C ILE A 200 -21.74 -2.12 -29.17
N LEU A 201 -20.60 -1.80 -29.76
CA LEU A 201 -20.15 -0.43 -29.98
C LEU A 201 -20.51 0.13 -31.36
N GLY A 202 -21.14 -0.65 -32.25
CA GLY A 202 -21.44 -0.26 -33.62
C GLY A 202 -20.18 -0.07 -34.48
N LEU A 203 -19.16 -0.91 -34.27
CA LEU A 203 -17.87 -0.86 -34.96
C LEU A 203 -17.63 -2.12 -35.78
N SER A 204 -16.76 -2.03 -36.80
CA SER A 204 -16.20 -3.23 -37.43
C SER A 204 -15.23 -3.95 -36.49
N THR A 205 -15.14 -5.30 -36.59
CA THR A 205 -14.12 -6.08 -35.89
C THR A 205 -12.72 -5.59 -36.14
N ARG A 206 -12.44 -5.11 -37.34
CA ARG A 206 -11.15 -4.50 -37.71
C ARG A 206 -10.87 -3.24 -36.91
N THR A 207 -11.89 -2.37 -36.73
CA THR A 207 -11.76 -1.13 -35.96
C THR A 207 -11.53 -1.43 -34.47
N VAL A 208 -12.20 -2.45 -33.94
CA VAL A 208 -11.98 -2.91 -32.57
C VAL A 208 -10.54 -3.39 -32.39
N ASN A 209 -10.05 -4.24 -33.27
CA ASN A 209 -8.66 -4.72 -33.22
C ASN A 209 -7.60 -3.61 -33.37
N PHE A 210 -7.94 -2.48 -33.96
CA PHE A 210 -7.07 -1.31 -34.03
C PHE A 210 -6.98 -0.58 -32.69
N HIS A 211 -8.04 -0.67 -31.86
CA HIS A 211 -8.11 -0.03 -30.55
C HIS A 211 -7.63 -0.94 -29.40
N ILE A 212 -7.34 -2.23 -29.61
CA ILE A 212 -6.71 -3.14 -28.67
C ILE A 212 -5.18 -3.05 -28.78
#